data_3e76380b3b0f4019356a16b0e160ac19
#
_entry.id   3e76380b3b0f4019356a16b0e160ac19
#
_cell.length_a   1.000
_cell.length_b   1.000
_cell.length_c   1.000
_cell.angle_alpha   90.00
_cell.angle_beta   90.00
_cell.angle_gamma   90.00
#
_symmetry.space_group_name_H-M   'P 1'
#
loop_
_entity.id
_entity.type
_entity.pdbx_description
1 polymer ?
#
loop_
_entity_poly.entity_id
_entity_poly.type
_entity_poly.pdbx_seq_one_letter_code
_entity_poly.pdbx_strand_id
1 'polypeptide(L)'
;MSRLVIVATNPAALSPSSAQFTHHVRNAAAAIDVQDSISGFDDSALFAGVVMPHLDAAYNLAYWLTRNRTDAEDVVQDASLRAFRGIRGFVGGSARAWVLRIVRNTAYSWLHKNHPSAVVTVEDLEVVDAAHAKPGDPDAETPQAAVIANADAEHLRAAIAALPTPFRETLVLRDIEGLDYREIAEATEVPIGTVMSRLARARGRLIATIGGKKPD
;
A
#
# COMPACT_ATOMS: atom_id res chain seq x y z
N MET A 1 11.59 14.20 20.01
CA MET A 1 10.65 13.74 18.95
C MET A 1 11.40 12.74 18.09
N SER A 2 11.38 11.46 18.50
CA SER A 2 12.09 10.40 17.80
C SER A 2 11.32 10.00 16.56
N ARG A 3 11.90 10.24 15.40
CA ARG A 3 11.38 9.79 14.11
C ARG A 3 11.67 8.29 14.05
N LEU A 4 10.63 7.47 14.13
CA LEU A 4 10.74 6.08 13.72
C LEU A 4 10.96 6.10 12.21
N VAL A 5 12.20 6.03 11.78
CA VAL A 5 12.55 5.81 10.38
C VAL A 5 12.50 4.29 10.23
N ILE A 6 11.43 3.77 9.66
CA ILE A 6 11.43 2.40 9.15
C ILE A 6 12.37 2.43 7.95
N VAL A 7 13.66 2.24 8.20
CA VAL A 7 14.63 2.01 7.12
C VAL A 7 14.31 0.61 6.60
N ALA A 8 13.42 0.55 5.63
CA ALA A 8 13.26 -0.64 4.84
C ALA A 8 14.54 -0.78 4.00
N THR A 9 15.55 -1.43 4.56
CA THR A 9 16.84 -1.71 3.90
C THR A 9 16.65 -2.54 2.62
N ASN A 10 15.45 -3.10 2.43
CA ASN A 10 15.04 -3.73 1.17
C ASN A 10 13.52 -3.73 1.05
N PRO A 11 12.89 -2.82 0.31
CA PRO A 11 11.44 -2.85 0.07
C PRO A 11 10.97 -4.16 -0.58
N ALA A 12 11.85 -4.85 -1.33
CA ALA A 12 11.57 -6.17 -1.88
C ALA A 12 11.39 -7.26 -0.80
N ALA A 13 11.95 -7.07 0.40
CA ALA A 13 11.77 -8.01 1.51
C ALA A 13 10.40 -7.89 2.19
N LEU A 14 9.71 -6.75 2.02
CA LEU A 14 8.37 -6.49 2.57
C LEU A 14 7.26 -6.76 1.56
N SER A 15 7.59 -6.95 0.28
CA SER A 15 6.62 -7.20 -0.79
C SER A 15 6.77 -8.62 -1.33
N PRO A 16 5.69 -9.39 -1.50
CA PRO A 16 5.75 -10.61 -2.29
C PRO A 16 6.13 -10.24 -3.73
N SER A 17 6.88 -11.11 -4.40
CA SER A 17 7.42 -10.91 -5.76
C SER A 17 6.37 -10.37 -6.74
N SER A 18 6.37 -9.05 -6.95
CA SER A 18 5.52 -8.34 -7.90
C SER A 18 5.95 -8.55 -9.36
N ALA A 19 7.19 -9.01 -9.58
CA ALA A 19 7.79 -9.12 -10.92
C ALA A 19 7.02 -10.03 -11.89
N GLN A 20 6.45 -11.15 -11.39
CA GLN A 20 5.67 -12.07 -12.23
C GLN A 20 4.28 -11.51 -12.54
N PHE A 21 3.68 -10.78 -11.60
CA PHE A 21 2.37 -10.18 -11.77
C PHE A 21 2.43 -8.99 -12.77
N THR A 22 3.44 -8.15 -12.65
CA THR A 22 3.67 -7.01 -13.56
C THR A 22 3.78 -7.50 -15.02
N HIS A 23 4.39 -8.68 -15.24
CA HIS A 23 4.47 -9.29 -16.58
C HIS A 23 3.09 -9.73 -17.10
N HIS A 24 2.22 -10.25 -16.24
CA HIS A 24 0.87 -10.71 -16.63
C HIS A 24 -0.06 -9.55 -16.99
N VAL A 25 -0.04 -8.46 -16.21
CA VAL A 25 -0.82 -7.24 -16.50
C VAL A 25 -0.33 -6.56 -17.79
N ARG A 26 0.99 -6.54 -18.05
CA ARG A 26 1.56 -6.05 -19.32
C ARG A 26 1.05 -6.83 -20.53
N ASN A 27 0.95 -8.16 -20.42
CA ASN A 27 0.43 -9.00 -21.50
C ASN A 27 -1.09 -8.83 -21.70
N ALA A 28 -1.86 -8.61 -20.61
CA ALA A 28 -3.30 -8.35 -20.70
C ALA A 28 -3.61 -6.99 -21.36
N ALA A 29 -2.79 -5.96 -21.09
CA ALA A 29 -2.90 -4.66 -21.74
C ALA A 29 -2.58 -4.71 -23.25
N ALA A 30 -1.71 -5.64 -23.68
CA ALA A 30 -1.37 -5.85 -25.09
C ALA A 30 -2.42 -6.64 -25.88
N ALA A 31 -3.39 -7.29 -25.19
CA ALA A 31 -4.41 -8.15 -25.82
C ALA A 31 -5.76 -7.45 -26.05
N ILE A 32 -5.85 -6.13 -25.83
CA ILE A 32 -7.08 -5.34 -26.09
C ILE A 32 -7.17 -5.05 -27.58
N ASP A 33 -8.21 -5.58 -28.19
CA ASP A 33 -8.49 -5.80 -29.61
C ASP A 33 -8.49 -4.54 -30.50
N VAL A 34 -8.07 -4.75 -31.75
CA VAL A 34 -7.64 -3.80 -32.78
C VAL A 34 -8.79 -3.14 -33.57
N GLN A 35 -10.00 -3.02 -33.01
CA GLN A 35 -11.14 -2.57 -33.80
C GLN A 35 -11.57 -1.09 -33.61
N ASP A 36 -10.90 -0.30 -32.72
CA ASP A 36 -11.12 1.15 -32.56
C ASP A 36 -9.83 1.95 -32.88
N SER A 37 -9.41 1.86 -34.13
CA SER A 37 -8.00 1.93 -34.55
C SER A 37 -7.39 3.32 -34.72
N ILE A 38 -7.91 4.42 -34.17
CA ILE A 38 -7.20 5.73 -34.19
C ILE A 38 -7.18 6.41 -32.81
N SER A 39 -8.22 6.28 -31.99
CA SER A 39 -8.21 6.84 -30.64
C SER A 39 -7.55 5.91 -29.59
N GLY A 40 -7.50 4.62 -29.85
CA GLY A 40 -6.96 3.61 -28.93
C GLY A 40 -5.43 3.60 -28.83
N PHE A 41 -4.70 4.03 -29.86
CA PHE A 41 -3.23 4.14 -29.80
C PHE A 41 -2.78 5.22 -28.82
N ASP A 42 -3.51 6.33 -28.73
CA ASP A 42 -3.21 7.42 -27.80
C ASP A 42 -3.50 6.99 -26.36
N ASP A 43 -4.61 6.31 -26.10
CA ASP A 43 -4.98 5.82 -24.78
C ASP A 43 -4.02 4.73 -24.26
N SER A 44 -3.57 3.84 -25.15
CA SER A 44 -2.58 2.81 -24.78
C SER A 44 -1.22 3.42 -24.43
N ALA A 45 -0.78 4.42 -25.18
CA ALA A 45 0.46 5.14 -24.91
C ALA A 45 0.38 5.95 -23.60
N LEU A 46 -0.74 6.63 -23.37
CA LEU A 46 -1.02 7.33 -22.10
C LEU A 46 -1.04 6.35 -20.92
N PHE A 47 -1.74 5.22 -21.05
CA PHE A 47 -1.77 4.18 -20.02
C PHE A 47 -0.37 3.66 -19.71
N ALA A 48 0.41 3.37 -20.75
CA ALA A 48 1.79 2.89 -20.58
C ALA A 48 2.67 3.91 -19.85
N GLY A 49 2.51 5.20 -20.12
CA GLY A 49 3.28 6.26 -19.47
C GLY A 49 2.79 6.62 -18.07
N VAL A 50 1.48 6.56 -17.82
CA VAL A 50 0.87 7.04 -16.57
C VAL A 50 0.67 5.92 -15.55
N VAL A 51 0.29 4.71 -15.98
CA VAL A 51 -0.12 3.63 -15.07
C VAL A 51 0.99 2.60 -14.86
N MET A 52 1.63 2.15 -15.95
CA MET A 52 2.59 1.04 -15.89
C MET A 52 3.77 1.28 -14.93
N PRO A 53 4.33 2.50 -14.80
CA PRO A 53 5.41 2.76 -13.84
C PRO A 53 5.02 2.56 -12.38
N HIS A 54 3.71 2.53 -12.06
CA HIS A 54 3.19 2.47 -10.72
C HIS A 54 2.53 1.14 -10.36
N LEU A 55 2.62 0.12 -11.22
CA LEU A 55 1.99 -1.19 -10.97
C LEU A 55 2.54 -1.91 -9.74
N ASP A 56 3.84 -1.76 -9.44
CA ASP A 56 4.42 -2.37 -8.23
C ASP A 56 3.84 -1.73 -6.97
N ALA A 57 3.73 -0.40 -6.93
CA ALA A 57 3.08 0.33 -5.83
C ALA A 57 1.59 -0.01 -5.72
N ALA A 58 0.90 -0.18 -6.85
CA ALA A 58 -0.49 -0.61 -6.94
C ALA A 58 -0.68 -1.99 -6.31
N TYR A 59 0.16 -2.95 -6.69
CA TYR A 59 0.13 -4.30 -6.13
C TYR A 59 0.43 -4.32 -4.62
N ASN A 60 1.46 -3.59 -4.19
CA ASN A 60 1.81 -3.48 -2.78
C ASN A 60 0.64 -2.93 -1.96
N LEU A 61 0.03 -1.84 -2.40
CA LEU A 61 -1.13 -1.27 -1.71
C LEU A 61 -2.29 -2.26 -1.66
N ALA A 62 -2.64 -2.90 -2.79
CA ALA A 62 -3.70 -3.88 -2.85
C ALA A 62 -3.44 -5.07 -1.91
N TYR A 63 -2.21 -5.59 -1.90
CA TYR A 63 -1.81 -6.67 -1.00
C TYR A 63 -1.95 -6.29 0.48
N TRP A 64 -1.50 -5.11 0.87
CA TRP A 64 -1.63 -4.66 2.25
C TRP A 64 -3.09 -4.42 2.66
N LEU A 65 -3.95 -4.06 1.72
CA LEU A 65 -5.38 -3.88 1.99
C LEU A 65 -6.12 -5.23 2.08
N THR A 66 -5.93 -6.11 1.10
CA THR A 66 -6.62 -7.41 1.04
C THR A 66 -5.99 -8.47 1.95
N ARG A 67 -4.68 -8.37 2.22
CA ARG A 67 -3.86 -9.35 2.95
C ARG A 67 -3.85 -10.74 2.32
N ASN A 68 -4.17 -10.81 1.06
CA ASN A 68 -4.19 -12.04 0.26
C ASN A 68 -3.60 -11.73 -1.12
N ARG A 69 -2.76 -12.62 -1.62
CA ARG A 69 -2.04 -12.43 -2.88
C ARG A 69 -2.98 -12.46 -4.08
N THR A 70 -3.85 -13.48 -4.14
CA THR A 70 -4.79 -13.66 -5.25
C THR A 70 -5.78 -12.50 -5.31
N ASP A 71 -6.31 -12.10 -4.16
CA ASP A 71 -7.23 -10.97 -4.07
C ASP A 71 -6.57 -9.64 -4.47
N ALA A 72 -5.29 -9.46 -4.14
CA ALA A 72 -4.52 -8.29 -4.56
C ALA A 72 -4.33 -8.26 -6.09
N GLU A 73 -4.05 -9.42 -6.69
CA GLU A 73 -3.93 -9.58 -8.15
C GLU A 73 -5.24 -9.20 -8.85
N ASP A 74 -6.38 -9.70 -8.35
CA ASP A 74 -7.70 -9.39 -8.88
C ASP A 74 -8.05 -7.90 -8.75
N VAL A 75 -7.75 -7.31 -7.58
CA VAL A 75 -7.95 -5.87 -7.33
C VAL A 75 -7.13 -5.02 -8.28
N VAL A 76 -5.85 -5.35 -8.50
CA VAL A 76 -4.99 -4.57 -9.40
C VAL A 76 -5.43 -4.74 -10.86
N GLN A 77 -5.88 -5.92 -11.25
CA GLN A 77 -6.40 -6.16 -12.59
C GLN A 77 -7.66 -5.30 -12.83
N ASP A 78 -8.65 -5.33 -11.92
CA ASP A 78 -9.86 -4.48 -12.04
C ASP A 78 -9.51 -2.99 -11.99
N ALA A 79 -8.60 -2.58 -11.09
CA ALA A 79 -8.12 -1.20 -11.01
C ALA A 79 -7.45 -0.75 -12.31
N SER A 80 -6.64 -1.61 -12.93
CA SER A 80 -5.98 -1.34 -14.21
C SER A 80 -6.97 -1.14 -15.34
N LEU A 81 -8.03 -1.95 -15.40
CA LEU A 81 -9.12 -1.78 -16.37
C LEU A 81 -9.88 -0.46 -16.15
N ARG A 82 -10.12 -0.09 -14.88
CA ARG A 82 -10.76 1.20 -14.54
C ARG A 82 -9.85 2.37 -14.91
N ALA A 83 -8.55 2.27 -14.63
CA ALA A 83 -7.57 3.27 -14.99
C ALA A 83 -7.49 3.45 -16.51
N PHE A 84 -7.49 2.36 -17.28
CA PHE A 84 -7.49 2.41 -18.74
C PHE A 84 -8.74 3.14 -19.28
N ARG A 85 -9.92 2.79 -18.78
CA ARG A 85 -11.18 3.46 -19.19
C ARG A 85 -11.23 4.93 -18.77
N GLY A 86 -10.56 5.27 -17.67
CA GLY A 86 -10.54 6.63 -17.12
C GLY A 86 -9.30 7.45 -17.52
N ILE A 87 -8.40 6.92 -18.37
CA ILE A 87 -7.09 7.51 -18.64
C ILE A 87 -7.17 8.93 -19.20
N ARG A 88 -8.17 9.21 -20.03
CA ARG A 88 -8.44 10.56 -20.57
C ARG A 88 -8.88 11.57 -19.51
N GLY A 89 -9.34 11.10 -18.36
CA GLY A 89 -9.67 11.94 -17.20
C GLY A 89 -8.45 12.29 -16.34
N PHE A 90 -7.28 11.76 -16.64
CA PHE A 90 -6.05 12.19 -15.99
C PHE A 90 -5.57 13.53 -16.57
N VAL A 91 -5.84 14.62 -15.88
CA VAL A 91 -5.56 16.00 -16.32
C VAL A 91 -4.25 16.53 -15.70
N GLY A 92 -3.32 15.65 -15.36
CA GLY A 92 -2.05 16.03 -14.73
C GLY A 92 -2.06 15.87 -13.21
N GLY A 93 -0.96 16.31 -12.55
CA GLY A 93 -0.74 16.05 -11.12
C GLY A 93 0.09 14.78 -10.88
N SER A 94 0.00 14.19 -9.68
CA SER A 94 0.71 12.96 -9.36
C SER A 94 0.02 11.75 -10.00
N ALA A 95 0.60 11.22 -11.09
CA ALA A 95 0.15 9.98 -11.72
C ALA A 95 0.08 8.83 -10.70
N ARG A 96 1.07 8.78 -9.81
CA ARG A 96 1.13 7.78 -8.75
C ARG A 96 -0.05 7.89 -7.79
N ALA A 97 -0.34 9.08 -7.29
CA ALA A 97 -1.48 9.29 -6.39
C ALA A 97 -2.81 8.95 -7.09
N TRP A 98 -2.96 9.32 -8.36
CA TRP A 98 -4.14 9.00 -9.15
C TRP A 98 -4.34 7.50 -9.33
N VAL A 99 -3.28 6.74 -9.68
CA VAL A 99 -3.33 5.27 -9.80
C VAL A 99 -3.67 4.63 -8.46
N LEU A 100 -2.98 5.04 -7.39
CA LEU A 100 -3.18 4.47 -6.06
C LEU A 100 -4.58 4.77 -5.51
N ARG A 101 -5.18 5.91 -5.86
CA ARG A 101 -6.60 6.19 -5.54
C ARG A 101 -7.54 5.20 -6.21
N ILE A 102 -7.32 4.87 -7.48
CA ILE A 102 -8.14 3.87 -8.19
C ILE A 102 -8.00 2.49 -7.55
N VAL A 103 -6.75 2.08 -7.27
CA VAL A 103 -6.46 0.79 -6.60
C VAL A 103 -7.12 0.73 -5.23
N ARG A 104 -6.97 1.77 -4.42
CA ARG A 104 -7.60 1.90 -3.11
C ARG A 104 -9.11 1.73 -3.19
N ASN A 105 -9.77 2.51 -4.05
CA ASN A 105 -11.22 2.48 -4.17
C ASN A 105 -11.72 1.11 -4.66
N THR A 106 -10.96 0.46 -5.54
CA THR A 106 -11.24 -0.90 -5.99
C THR A 106 -11.07 -1.91 -4.85
N ALA A 107 -9.99 -1.81 -4.06
CA ALA A 107 -9.75 -2.67 -2.91
C ALA A 107 -10.83 -2.51 -1.83
N TYR A 108 -11.25 -1.29 -1.50
CA TYR A 108 -12.33 -1.07 -0.54
C TYR A 108 -13.68 -1.62 -1.05
N SER A 109 -13.99 -1.45 -2.32
CA SER A 109 -15.19 -2.04 -2.94
C SER A 109 -15.15 -3.58 -2.85
N TRP A 110 -13.97 -4.16 -3.08
CA TRP A 110 -13.75 -5.60 -2.95
C TRP A 110 -13.91 -6.07 -1.50
N LEU A 111 -13.30 -5.35 -0.54
CA LEU A 111 -13.41 -5.65 0.89
C LEU A 111 -14.85 -5.58 1.37
N HIS A 112 -15.60 -4.55 1.01
CA HIS A 112 -17.02 -4.43 1.35
C HIS A 112 -17.85 -5.61 0.86
N LYS A 113 -17.54 -6.10 -0.34
CA LYS A 113 -18.25 -7.23 -0.93
C LYS A 113 -17.90 -8.58 -0.28
N ASN A 114 -16.61 -8.82 -0.01
CA ASN A 114 -16.10 -10.13 0.36
C ASN A 114 -15.77 -10.25 1.86
N HIS A 115 -15.42 -9.14 2.52
CA HIS A 115 -15.03 -9.08 3.94
C HIS A 115 -15.61 -7.83 4.63
N PRO A 116 -16.95 -7.72 4.80
CA PRO A 116 -17.58 -6.53 5.37
C PRO A 116 -17.02 -6.14 6.76
N SER A 117 -16.63 -7.14 7.57
CA SER A 117 -16.04 -6.94 8.91
C SER A 117 -14.60 -6.39 8.91
N ALA A 118 -13.92 -6.42 7.76
CA ALA A 118 -12.56 -5.87 7.63
C ALA A 118 -12.55 -4.35 7.41
N VAL A 119 -13.70 -3.77 7.07
CA VAL A 119 -13.87 -2.33 6.84
C VAL A 119 -14.30 -1.69 8.15
N VAL A 120 -13.32 -1.21 8.91
CA VAL A 120 -13.56 -0.47 10.15
C VAL A 120 -13.93 0.97 9.81
N THR A 121 -15.08 1.43 10.26
CA THR A 121 -15.52 2.82 10.13
C THR A 121 -14.67 3.74 11.02
N VAL A 122 -14.56 5.01 10.65
CA VAL A 122 -13.75 6.01 11.37
C VAL A 122 -14.23 6.20 12.82
N GLU A 123 -15.51 5.98 13.08
CA GLU A 123 -16.15 6.08 14.40
C GLU A 123 -15.66 5.00 15.39
N ASP A 124 -15.31 3.81 14.90
CA ASP A 124 -14.78 2.72 15.72
C ASP A 124 -13.31 2.95 16.15
N LEU A 125 -12.63 3.96 15.58
CA LEU A 125 -11.21 4.21 15.81
C LEU A 125 -10.91 5.12 17.02
N GLU A 126 -11.92 5.79 17.60
CA GLU A 126 -11.74 6.74 18.71
C GLU A 126 -11.60 6.07 20.08
N VAL A 127 -11.94 4.77 20.22
CA VAL A 127 -12.13 4.10 21.52
C VAL A 127 -10.86 3.48 22.10
N VAL A 128 -9.73 3.44 21.38
CA VAL A 128 -8.51 2.77 21.92
C VAL A 128 -7.31 3.70 21.87
N ASP A 129 -7.18 4.54 22.88
CA ASP A 129 -5.95 5.28 23.17
C ASP A 129 -5.29 4.71 24.43
N ALA A 130 -4.02 4.36 24.34
CA ALA A 130 -2.96 4.44 25.31
C ALA A 130 -1.94 3.30 25.24
N ALA A 131 -0.71 3.61 24.96
CA ALA A 131 0.45 3.29 25.80
C ALA A 131 1.75 3.67 25.06
N HIS A 132 2.62 4.38 25.75
CA HIS A 132 3.93 4.83 25.29
C HIS A 132 4.99 3.76 25.60
N ALA A 133 5.86 3.41 24.67
CA ALA A 133 7.06 2.63 24.92
C ALA A 133 8.27 3.18 24.16
N LYS A 134 9.47 3.11 24.78
CA LYS A 134 10.75 3.65 24.33
C LYS A 134 11.50 2.70 23.40
N PRO A 135 12.37 3.19 22.49
CA PRO A 135 13.12 2.38 21.54
C PRO A 135 14.46 1.88 22.08
N GLY A 136 14.89 0.71 21.59
CA GLY A 136 16.24 0.16 21.74
C GLY A 136 16.98 0.14 20.39
N ASP A 137 18.31 0.14 20.48
CA ASP A 137 19.30 0.37 19.42
C ASP A 137 19.74 -0.94 18.72
N PRO A 138 20.03 -0.98 17.41
CA PRO A 138 20.45 -2.18 16.71
C PRO A 138 21.83 -2.05 16.07
N ASP A 139 22.76 -2.94 16.38
CA ASP A 139 23.91 -3.23 15.52
C ASP A 139 24.44 -4.67 15.74
N ALA A 140 24.46 -5.49 14.68
CA ALA A 140 25.50 -6.49 14.39
C ALA A 140 25.13 -7.41 13.21
N GLU A 141 25.96 -7.43 12.16
CA GLU A 141 25.86 -8.34 11.02
C GLU A 141 26.58 -9.67 11.31
N THR A 142 25.81 -10.75 11.46
CA THR A 142 26.31 -12.14 11.45
C THR A 142 25.30 -13.02 10.68
N PRO A 143 25.64 -14.27 10.23
CA PRO A 143 24.68 -15.19 9.59
C PRO A 143 23.47 -15.50 10.48
N GLN A 144 23.61 -15.45 11.80
CA GLN A 144 22.50 -15.44 12.75
C GLN A 144 21.67 -14.16 12.65
N ALA A 145 22.29 -13.01 12.33
CA ALA A 145 21.58 -11.76 12.08
C ALA A 145 20.63 -11.83 10.88
N ALA A 146 20.95 -12.59 9.83
CA ALA A 146 20.05 -12.78 8.68
C ALA A 146 18.78 -13.57 9.06
N VAL A 147 18.88 -14.57 9.93
CA VAL A 147 17.72 -15.32 10.45
C VAL A 147 16.92 -14.44 11.41
N ILE A 148 17.56 -13.67 12.26
CA ILE A 148 16.92 -12.71 13.18
C ILE A 148 16.26 -11.60 12.38
N ALA A 149 16.96 -11.02 11.38
CA ALA A 149 16.40 -9.98 10.51
C ALA A 149 15.16 -10.46 9.73
N ASN A 150 15.12 -11.74 9.32
CA ASN A 150 13.95 -12.34 8.69
C ASN A 150 12.79 -12.54 9.69
N ALA A 151 13.08 -12.96 10.91
CA ALA A 151 12.08 -13.08 11.98
C ALA A 151 11.54 -11.71 12.39
N ASP A 152 12.38 -10.69 12.48
CA ASP A 152 11.99 -9.32 12.77
C ASP A 152 11.15 -8.71 11.63
N ALA A 153 11.52 -9.00 10.37
CA ALA A 153 10.73 -8.59 9.20
C ALA A 153 9.34 -9.24 9.18
N GLU A 154 9.23 -10.50 9.59
CA GLU A 154 7.96 -11.21 9.69
C GLU A 154 7.08 -10.69 10.83
N HIS A 155 7.68 -10.40 11.98
CA HIS A 155 7.01 -9.73 13.09
C HIS A 155 6.51 -8.33 12.70
N LEU A 156 7.33 -7.55 12.01
CA LEU A 156 6.93 -6.23 11.50
C LEU A 156 5.77 -6.34 10.50
N ARG A 157 5.82 -7.30 9.56
CA ARG A 157 4.72 -7.54 8.63
C ARG A 157 3.43 -7.89 9.35
N ALA A 158 3.51 -8.78 10.34
CA ALA A 158 2.35 -9.18 11.14
C ALA A 158 1.78 -8.00 11.93
N ALA A 159 2.63 -7.15 12.53
CA ALA A 159 2.22 -5.96 13.24
C ALA A 159 1.53 -4.94 12.32
N ILE A 160 2.08 -4.70 11.12
CA ILE A 160 1.45 -3.84 10.11
C ILE A 160 0.11 -4.43 9.67
N ALA A 161 0.04 -5.74 9.42
CA ALA A 161 -1.18 -6.42 9.02
C ALA A 161 -2.29 -6.36 10.10
N ALA A 162 -1.91 -6.29 11.37
CA ALA A 162 -2.84 -6.17 12.50
C ALA A 162 -3.40 -4.75 12.68
N LEU A 163 -2.83 -3.73 12.04
CA LEU A 163 -3.36 -2.37 12.11
C LEU A 163 -4.76 -2.30 11.49
N PRO A 164 -5.66 -1.48 12.04
CA PRO A 164 -6.91 -1.11 11.37
C PRO A 164 -6.64 -0.58 9.97
N THR A 165 -7.51 -0.92 9.01
CA THR A 165 -7.29 -0.65 7.58
C THR A 165 -6.89 0.80 7.27
N PRO A 166 -7.54 1.87 7.82
CA PRO A 166 -7.14 3.24 7.53
C PRO A 166 -5.75 3.64 8.05
N PHE A 167 -5.29 3.02 9.15
CA PHE A 167 -3.95 3.26 9.70
C PHE A 167 -2.90 2.52 8.90
N ARG A 168 -3.17 1.26 8.56
CA ARG A 168 -2.32 0.44 7.70
C ARG A 168 -2.13 1.08 6.33
N GLU A 169 -3.22 1.51 5.69
CA GLU A 169 -3.21 2.22 4.42
C GLU A 169 -2.27 3.44 4.45
N THR A 170 -2.49 4.34 5.42
CA THR A 170 -1.71 5.57 5.52
C THR A 170 -0.22 5.29 5.77
N LEU A 171 0.08 4.28 6.61
CA LEU A 171 1.45 3.85 6.89
C LEU A 171 2.13 3.28 5.64
N VAL A 172 1.45 2.40 4.92
CA VAL A 172 1.96 1.78 3.68
C VAL A 172 2.26 2.85 2.64
N LEU A 173 1.33 3.75 2.40
CA LEU A 173 1.52 4.83 1.43
C LEU A 173 2.70 5.74 1.80
N ARG A 174 2.91 6.02 3.10
CA ARG A 174 4.00 6.89 3.56
C ARG A 174 5.33 6.19 3.68
N ASP A 175 5.39 5.10 4.45
CA ASP A 175 6.64 4.52 4.92
C ASP A 175 7.17 3.42 4.00
N ILE A 176 6.30 2.77 3.21
CA ILE A 176 6.68 1.76 2.22
C ILE A 176 6.74 2.36 0.83
N GLU A 177 5.69 3.06 0.41
CA GLU A 177 5.61 3.64 -0.94
C GLU A 177 6.22 5.04 -1.04
N GLY A 178 6.52 5.72 0.07
CA GLY A 178 7.24 6.99 0.08
C GLY A 178 6.46 8.20 -0.41
N LEU A 179 5.12 8.14 -0.47
CA LEU A 179 4.29 9.26 -0.87
C LEU A 179 4.43 10.44 0.12
N ASP A 180 4.29 11.65 -0.37
CA ASP A 180 4.16 12.81 0.50
C ASP A 180 2.74 12.93 1.09
N TYR A 181 2.56 13.82 2.07
CA TYR A 181 1.26 13.96 2.75
C TYR A 181 0.14 14.47 1.84
N ARG A 182 0.48 15.23 0.80
CA ARG A 182 -0.50 15.74 -0.18
C ARG A 182 -0.93 14.62 -1.11
N GLU A 183 0.01 13.85 -1.60
CA GLU A 183 -0.25 12.67 -2.43
C GLU A 183 -1.10 11.64 -1.68
N ILE A 184 -0.82 11.42 -0.37
CA ILE A 184 -1.64 10.53 0.45
C ILE A 184 -3.04 11.09 0.65
N ALA A 185 -3.17 12.40 0.93
CA ALA A 185 -4.46 13.05 1.07
C ALA A 185 -5.30 12.94 -0.22
N GLU A 186 -4.65 13.11 -1.38
CA GLU A 186 -5.27 12.94 -2.70
C GLU A 186 -5.68 11.48 -2.95
N ALA A 187 -4.78 10.52 -2.70
CA ALA A 187 -5.04 9.09 -2.91
C ALA A 187 -6.13 8.54 -1.97
N THR A 188 -6.17 9.03 -0.72
CA THR A 188 -7.12 8.54 0.29
C THR A 188 -8.38 9.38 0.42
N GLU A 189 -8.44 10.53 -0.28
CA GLU A 189 -9.57 11.47 -0.25
C GLU A 189 -9.91 11.97 1.16
N VAL A 190 -8.87 12.19 1.99
CA VAL A 190 -9.02 12.75 3.34
C VAL A 190 -8.16 14.00 3.54
N PRO A 191 -8.51 14.90 4.47
CA PRO A 191 -7.68 16.06 4.79
C PRO A 191 -6.27 15.68 5.24
N ILE A 192 -5.26 16.51 4.92
CA ILE A 192 -3.87 16.31 5.33
C ILE A 192 -3.73 16.12 6.85
N GLY A 193 -4.49 16.87 7.65
CA GLY A 193 -4.52 16.69 9.11
C GLY A 193 -4.95 15.29 9.55
N THR A 194 -5.90 14.68 8.81
CA THR A 194 -6.32 13.29 9.02
C THR A 194 -5.19 12.31 8.64
N VAL A 195 -4.46 12.56 7.55
CA VAL A 195 -3.28 11.77 7.17
C VAL A 195 -2.24 11.77 8.29
N MET A 196 -1.92 12.97 8.81
CA MET A 196 -0.93 13.13 9.88
C MET A 196 -1.35 12.41 11.16
N SER A 197 -2.62 12.54 11.58
CA SER A 197 -3.13 11.89 12.78
C SER A 197 -3.19 10.36 12.64
N ARG A 198 -3.63 9.84 11.49
CA ARG A 198 -3.63 8.41 11.19
C ARG A 198 -2.22 7.84 11.21
N LEU A 199 -1.24 8.53 10.62
CA LEU A 199 0.15 8.10 10.60
C LEU A 199 0.75 8.07 12.02
N ALA A 200 0.49 9.10 12.83
CA ALA A 200 0.94 9.13 14.22
C ALA A 200 0.37 7.96 15.03
N ARG A 201 -0.92 7.68 14.90
CA ARG A 201 -1.58 6.54 15.58
C ARG A 201 -1.08 5.19 15.06
N ALA A 202 -0.87 5.04 13.74
CA ALA A 202 -0.31 3.82 13.15
C ALA A 202 1.05 3.50 13.73
N ARG A 203 1.96 4.48 13.76
CA ARG A 203 3.31 4.32 14.31
C ARG A 203 3.31 4.05 15.81
N GLY A 204 2.45 4.74 16.57
CA GLY A 204 2.29 4.49 18.01
C GLY A 204 1.86 3.05 18.29
N ARG A 205 0.89 2.51 17.54
CA ARG A 205 0.45 1.12 17.67
C ARG A 205 1.54 0.11 17.29
N LEU A 206 2.32 0.39 16.22
CA LEU A 206 3.44 -0.48 15.84
C LEU A 206 4.50 -0.53 16.95
N ILE A 207 4.88 0.62 17.50
CA ILE A 207 5.85 0.68 18.61
C ILE A 207 5.34 -0.13 19.81
N ALA A 208 4.07 0.00 20.18
CA ALA A 208 3.46 -0.75 21.26
C ALA A 208 3.47 -2.26 21.00
N THR A 209 3.19 -2.69 19.76
CA THR A 209 3.14 -4.10 19.39
C THR A 209 4.53 -4.72 19.36
N ILE A 210 5.52 -4.03 18.78
CA ILE A 210 6.88 -4.54 18.62
C ILE A 210 7.68 -4.41 19.92
N GLY A 211 7.52 -3.26 20.62
CA GLY A 211 8.23 -2.98 21.87
C GLY A 211 7.74 -3.77 23.08
N GLY A 212 6.54 -4.37 23.04
CA GLY A 212 5.97 -5.19 24.11
C GLY A 212 6.52 -6.63 24.19
N LYS A 213 7.28 -7.07 23.20
CA LYS A 213 7.87 -8.41 23.17
C LYS A 213 9.36 -8.35 23.47
N LYS A 214 9.71 -8.27 24.78
CA LYS A 214 11.07 -8.55 25.23
C LYS A 214 11.28 -10.06 25.07
N PRO A 215 12.31 -10.54 24.37
CA PRO A 215 12.65 -11.96 24.41
C PRO A 215 13.10 -12.34 25.81
N ASP A 216 12.51 -13.40 26.37
CA ASP A 216 13.05 -14.12 27.55
C ASP A 216 14.37 -14.80 27.18
#